data_fffa4b6f4a4815a0003d454559a15c76
#
_entry.id   fffa4b6f4a4815a0003d454559a15c76
#
_cell.length_a   1.000
_cell.length_b   1.000
_cell.length_c   1.000
_cell.angle_alpha   90.00
_cell.angle_beta   90.00
_cell.angle_gamma   90.00
#
_symmetry.space_group_name_H-M   'P 1'
#
loop_
_entity.id
_entity.type
_entity.pdbx_description
1 polymer ?
#
loop_
_entity_poly.entity_id
_entity_poly.type
_entity_poly.pdbx_seq_one_letter_code
_entity_poly.pdbx_strand_id
1 'polypeptide(L)'
;MEKHAFLIIAHTDWSLLKTLVSLLDYELNDIYIHIDAKVPAKAIPDIICSKSNLYMLEHRISVAWGDISVVEAEYLLFEIAYNNSHY
;
A
#
# COMPACT_ATOMS: atom_id res chain seq x y z
N MET A 1 13.67 11.15 15.07
CA MET A 1 12.20 11.20 15.01
C MET A 1 11.68 9.88 14.46
N GLU A 2 10.58 9.42 15.03
CA GLU A 2 9.97 8.17 14.58
C GLU A 2 9.16 8.36 13.31
N LYS A 3 9.32 7.42 12.41
CA LYS A 3 8.50 7.34 11.21
C LYS A 3 7.36 6.36 11.42
N HIS A 4 6.26 6.58 10.71
CA HIS A 4 5.12 5.68 10.70
C HIS A 4 5.00 5.02 9.33
N ALA A 5 4.73 3.73 9.32
CA ALA A 5 4.44 2.99 8.09
C ALA A 5 2.94 2.73 8.01
N PHE A 6 2.32 3.14 6.91
CA PHE A 6 0.91 2.87 6.63
C PHE A 6 0.84 1.78 5.55
N LEU A 7 0.15 0.70 5.86
CA LEU A 7 0.03 -0.47 5.01
C LEU A 7 -1.39 -0.55 4.46
N ILE A 8 -1.53 -0.42 3.16
CA ILE A 8 -2.85 -0.33 2.50
C ILE A 8 -3.00 -1.47 1.50
N ILE A 9 -4.13 -2.17 1.56
CA ILE A 9 -4.53 -3.15 0.56
C ILE A 9 -5.70 -2.57 -0.21
N ALA A 10 -5.59 -2.49 -1.53
CA ALA A 10 -6.61 -1.89 -2.38
C ALA A 10 -6.92 -2.76 -3.59
N HIS A 11 -8.15 -2.67 -4.11
CA HIS A 11 -8.56 -3.37 -5.32
C HIS A 11 -9.54 -2.57 -6.18
N THR A 12 -10.13 -1.53 -5.63
CA THR A 12 -11.10 -0.68 -6.31
C THR A 12 -11.19 0.66 -5.58
N ASP A 13 -12.09 1.52 -6.03
CA ASP A 13 -12.31 2.85 -5.46
C ASP A 13 -11.02 3.68 -5.40
N TRP A 14 -10.47 3.92 -6.58
CA TRP A 14 -9.22 4.68 -6.72
C TRP A 14 -9.34 6.11 -6.20
N SER A 15 -10.52 6.71 -6.30
CA SER A 15 -10.78 8.04 -5.77
C SER A 15 -10.58 8.09 -4.26
N LEU A 16 -11.13 7.09 -3.55
CA LEU A 16 -10.96 6.98 -2.09
C LEU A 16 -9.49 6.71 -1.73
N LEU A 17 -8.83 5.85 -2.50
CA LEU A 17 -7.40 5.56 -2.28
C LEU A 17 -6.56 6.82 -2.42
N LYS A 18 -6.79 7.61 -3.46
CA LYS A 18 -6.06 8.87 -3.67
C LYS A 18 -6.31 9.86 -2.54
N THR A 19 -7.55 9.95 -2.06
CA THR A 19 -7.91 10.81 -0.93
C THR A 19 -7.19 10.35 0.34
N LEU A 20 -7.18 9.06 0.61
CA LEU A 20 -6.50 8.50 1.79
C LEU A 20 -5.00 8.80 1.73
N VAL A 21 -4.36 8.55 0.59
CA VAL A 21 -2.93 8.84 0.41
C VAL A 21 -2.65 10.32 0.63
N SER A 22 -3.51 11.20 0.12
CA SER A 22 -3.38 12.63 0.33
C SER A 22 -3.45 13.02 1.81
N LEU A 23 -4.34 12.38 2.57
CA LEU A 23 -4.46 12.63 4.01
C LEU A 23 -3.24 12.12 4.80
N LEU A 24 -2.60 11.06 4.33
CA LEU A 24 -1.43 10.47 4.98
C LEU A 24 -0.11 11.08 4.51
N ASP A 25 -0.15 11.95 3.51
CA ASP A 25 1.05 12.53 2.90
C ASP A 25 1.73 13.51 3.84
N TYR A 26 2.73 13.01 4.55
CA TYR A 26 3.47 13.74 5.56
C TYR A 26 4.90 13.21 5.62
N GLU A 27 5.87 14.06 5.92
CA GLU A 27 7.29 13.71 5.85
C GLU A 27 7.72 12.57 6.79
N LEU A 28 7.00 12.33 7.88
CA LEU A 28 7.27 11.24 8.81
C LEU A 28 6.47 9.97 8.50
N ASN A 29 5.73 9.95 7.42
CA ASN A 29 4.94 8.79 7.01
C ASN A 29 5.55 8.14 5.77
N ASP A 30 5.63 6.82 5.79
CA ASP A 30 5.90 6.01 4.60
C ASP A 30 4.62 5.24 4.29
N ILE A 31 4.24 5.19 3.02
CA ILE A 31 3.00 4.55 2.60
C ILE A 31 3.32 3.37 1.69
N TYR A 32 2.86 2.19 2.06
CA TYR A 32 3.04 0.96 1.30
C TYR A 32 1.68 0.49 0.80
N ILE A 33 1.54 0.30 -0.50
CA ILE A 33 0.28 -0.08 -1.12
C ILE A 33 0.43 -1.42 -1.84
N HIS A 34 -0.45 -2.35 -1.48
CA HIS A 34 -0.62 -3.62 -2.18
C HIS A 34 -1.90 -3.53 -2.99
N ILE A 35 -1.79 -3.65 -4.31
CA ILE A 35 -2.95 -3.72 -5.20
C ILE A 35 -3.25 -5.19 -5.49
N ASP A 36 -4.51 -5.60 -5.34
CA ASP A 36 -4.94 -6.97 -5.63
C ASP A 36 -4.44 -7.40 -7.02
N ALA A 37 -3.85 -8.58 -7.09
CA ALA A 37 -3.28 -9.11 -8.33
C ALA A 37 -4.30 -9.27 -9.46
N LYS A 38 -5.59 -9.34 -9.13
CA LYS A 38 -6.67 -9.40 -10.11
C LYS A 38 -6.85 -8.09 -10.88
N VAL A 39 -6.30 -6.98 -10.37
CA VAL A 39 -6.35 -5.69 -11.07
C VAL A 39 -5.26 -5.65 -12.12
N PRO A 40 -5.59 -5.43 -13.41
CA PRO A 40 -4.55 -5.29 -14.43
C PRO A 40 -3.65 -4.10 -14.13
N ALA A 41 -2.34 -4.25 -14.38
CA ALA A 41 -1.38 -3.19 -14.10
C ALA A 41 -1.75 -1.87 -14.78
N LYS A 42 -2.27 -1.95 -16.00
CA LYS A 42 -2.69 -0.77 -16.78
C LYS A 42 -3.92 -0.05 -16.22
N ALA A 43 -4.68 -0.72 -15.35
CA ALA A 43 -5.86 -0.13 -14.72
C ALA A 43 -5.52 0.59 -13.41
N ILE A 44 -4.29 0.44 -12.92
CA ILE A 44 -3.86 1.09 -11.68
C ILE A 44 -3.55 2.55 -11.98
N PRO A 45 -4.21 3.51 -11.30
CA PRO A 45 -3.93 4.93 -11.55
C PRO A 45 -2.59 5.35 -10.96
N ASP A 46 -2.06 6.47 -11.44
CA ASP A 46 -0.91 7.08 -10.83
C ASP A 46 -1.29 7.65 -9.47
N ILE A 47 -0.53 7.26 -8.45
CA ILE A 47 -0.73 7.74 -7.09
C ILE A 47 0.53 8.48 -6.70
N ILE A 48 0.37 9.74 -6.28
CA ILE A 48 1.49 10.65 -6.05
C ILE A 48 1.45 11.16 -4.61
N CYS A 49 2.63 11.14 -3.97
CA CYS A 49 2.86 11.80 -2.70
C CYS A 49 3.89 12.92 -2.89
N SER A 50 3.73 14.01 -2.17
CA SER A 50 4.69 15.12 -2.21
C SER A 50 5.67 15.11 -1.03
N LYS A 51 5.29 14.51 0.10
CA LYS A 51 6.10 14.52 1.33
C LYS A 51 6.45 13.12 1.81
N SER A 52 5.55 12.17 1.67
CA SER A 52 5.76 10.78 2.07
C SER A 52 6.52 10.01 1.01
N ASN A 53 7.23 8.98 1.44
CA ASN A 53 7.72 7.95 0.53
C ASN A 53 6.58 7.00 0.23
N LEU A 54 6.33 6.76 -1.05
CA LEU A 54 5.26 5.88 -1.50
C LEU A 54 5.86 4.64 -2.16
N TYR A 55 5.46 3.47 -1.69
CA TYR A 55 5.93 2.19 -2.20
C TYR A 55 4.76 1.37 -2.71
N MET A 56 4.72 1.15 -4.03
CA MET A 56 3.76 0.25 -4.67
C MET A 56 4.41 -1.12 -4.77
N LEU A 57 3.83 -2.13 -4.14
CA LEU A 57 4.41 -3.48 -4.16
C LEU A 57 4.38 -4.07 -5.57
N GLU A 58 5.51 -4.55 -6.04
CA GLU A 58 5.61 -5.23 -7.35
C GLU A 58 4.99 -6.62 -7.29
N HIS A 59 5.29 -7.37 -6.23
CA HIS A 59 4.67 -8.68 -6.03
C HIS A 59 3.30 -8.49 -5.42
N ARG A 60 2.28 -8.96 -6.13
CA ARG A 60 0.89 -8.78 -5.74
C ARG A 60 0.20 -10.13 -5.59
N ILE A 61 -0.58 -10.26 -4.52
CA ILE A 61 -1.33 -11.46 -4.19
C ILE A 61 -2.77 -11.27 -4.65
N SER A 62 -3.37 -12.30 -5.23
CA SER A 62 -4.79 -12.31 -5.55
C SER A 62 -5.57 -12.47 -4.24
N VAL A 63 -6.27 -11.42 -3.85
CA VAL A 63 -6.94 -11.35 -2.55
C VAL A 63 -8.40 -11.79 -2.68
N ALA A 64 -8.78 -12.78 -1.86
CA ALA A 64 -10.17 -13.15 -1.67
C ALA A 64 -10.55 -12.69 -0.26
N TRP A 65 -11.42 -11.69 -0.18
CA TRP A 65 -11.78 -11.08 1.10
C TRP A 65 -12.46 -12.10 2.02
N GLY A 66 -11.98 -12.17 3.26
CA GLY A 66 -12.42 -13.18 4.21
C GLY A 66 -11.65 -14.49 4.15
N ASP A 67 -10.67 -14.60 3.25
CA ASP A 67 -9.81 -15.77 3.09
C ASP A 67 -8.40 -15.47 3.63
N ILE A 68 -7.58 -16.52 3.73
CA ILE A 68 -6.18 -16.47 4.15
C ILE A 68 -5.34 -15.55 3.26
N SER A 69 -5.74 -15.37 1.99
CA SER A 69 -5.02 -14.48 1.07
C SER A 69 -4.98 -13.02 1.53
N VAL A 70 -5.96 -12.56 2.32
CA VAL A 70 -5.90 -11.23 2.95
C VAL A 70 -4.74 -11.17 3.92
N VAL A 71 -4.57 -12.21 4.74
CA VAL A 71 -3.48 -12.32 5.71
C VAL A 71 -2.14 -12.38 4.99
N GLU A 72 -2.07 -13.10 3.87
CA GLU A 72 -0.85 -13.18 3.07
C GLU A 72 -0.44 -11.82 2.52
N ALA A 73 -1.40 -11.02 2.04
CA ALA A 73 -1.14 -9.67 1.54
C ALA A 73 -0.69 -8.74 2.68
N GLU A 74 -1.32 -8.83 3.84
CA GLU A 74 -0.93 -8.07 5.03
C GLU A 74 0.49 -8.42 5.46
N TYR A 75 0.82 -9.71 5.48
CA TYR A 75 2.15 -10.18 5.86
C TYR A 75 3.21 -9.68 4.88
N LEU A 76 2.92 -9.71 3.58
CA LEU A 76 3.83 -9.22 2.55
C LEU A 76 4.13 -7.73 2.76
N LEU A 77 3.10 -6.92 3.01
CA LEU A 77 3.26 -5.50 3.31
C LEU A 77 4.14 -5.28 4.53
N PHE A 78 3.85 -6.02 5.60
CA PHE A 78 4.61 -5.92 6.85
C PHE A 78 6.08 -6.29 6.63
N GLU A 79 6.34 -7.38 5.91
CA GLU A 79 7.70 -7.84 5.64
C GLU A 79 8.51 -6.80 4.86
N ILE A 80 7.90 -6.23 3.82
CA ILE A 80 8.56 -5.22 3.00
C ILE A 80 8.83 -3.95 3.81
N ALA A 81 7.87 -3.49 4.59
CA ALA A 81 8.05 -2.32 5.43
C ALA A 81 9.13 -2.56 6.48
N TYR A 82 9.11 -3.73 7.12
CA TYR A 82 10.10 -4.09 8.14
C TYR A 82 11.52 -4.12 7.57
N ASN A 83 11.69 -4.67 6.37
CA ASN A 83 13.00 -4.78 5.74
C ASN A 83 13.49 -3.45 5.16
N ASN A 84 12.59 -2.51 4.90
CA ASN A 84 12.92 -1.26 4.25
C ASN A 84 13.37 -0.17 5.23
N SER A 85 12.86 -0.18 6.45
CA SER A 85 13.17 0.85 7.44
C SER A 85 12.83 0.35 8.85
N HIS A 86 13.32 1.07 9.86
CA HIS A 86 13.00 0.80 11.25
C HIS A 86 11.85 1.71 11.70
N TYR A 87 10.76 1.09 12.07
CA TYR A 87 9.57 1.79 12.55
C TYR A 87 9.30 1.52 14.01
#